data_e252ecea9330d58822766e534eb0b803
#
_entry.id   e252ecea9330d58822766e534eb0b803
#
_cell.length_a   1.000
_cell.length_b   1.000
_cell.length_c   1.000
_cell.angle_alpha   90.00
_cell.angle_beta   90.00
_cell.angle_gamma   90.00
#
_symmetry.space_group_name_H-M   'P 1'
#
loop_
_entity.id
_entity.type
_entity.pdbx_description
1 polymer ?
#
loop_
_entity_poly.entity_id
_entity_poly.type
_entity_poly.pdbx_seq_one_letter_code
_entity_poly.pdbx_strand_id
1 'polypeptide(L)'
;MCNKNEELKQYLVPGKHVHLVGIGGVSMRPLGLVLQGMGMIVTGSDMNASVSTDELIAKGIHVSIGHKAENVIGADCIIRTAAAHNDNPEIAAARSHGIPLFERAQAWGVIMQAYQNAVCISGTHGKTTATSMMTHILMEAGCDPTVMIGGYLPLLNAGHRVGEGDTIVLESCEYCDSFLNFAPTLAVILNIEADHLDYFKDLKDVEKSFRKFAELSSNGVIANGDDPHVVETLEGLEYTTFGLCIQNTVHPENISLDWRHFDVICDDEYYCHLDLKVIGKHNALNALAAVAAAWKLGVPGEAVTEGLKTFGGADRRMQYKGNFNGADVYDDYAHHPDELKATIEAVRTMKYDRIIIAFQPHTYSRTKALFDDFIRELSKADHLVLAEIYAARERNTVGISSLDLQAQIPGSVYCRTLPQVTAYLRTIAGPGDVILTVGAGDIFRAGEALLK
;
A
#
# COMPACT_ATOMS: atom_id res chain seq x y z
N MET A 1 14.09 -22.56 18.09
CA MET A 1 14.44 -22.14 16.73
C MET A 1 15.22 -20.84 16.85
N CYS A 2 16.42 -20.76 16.28
CA CYS A 2 17.17 -19.50 16.26
C CYS A 2 16.33 -18.48 15.50
N ASN A 3 16.10 -17.30 16.09
CA ASN A 3 15.32 -16.26 15.43
C ASN A 3 16.14 -15.78 14.23
N LYS A 4 15.66 -16.01 13.01
CA LYS A 4 16.37 -15.63 11.78
C LYS A 4 16.72 -14.14 11.72
N ASN A 5 15.95 -13.28 12.38
CA ASN A 5 16.27 -11.86 12.50
C ASN A 5 17.53 -11.64 13.34
N GLU A 6 17.74 -12.42 14.41
CA GLU A 6 18.96 -12.34 15.21
C GLU A 6 20.18 -12.85 14.43
N GLU A 7 20.01 -13.91 13.63
CA GLU A 7 21.05 -14.38 12.71
C GLU A 7 21.40 -13.31 11.66
N LEU A 8 20.40 -12.61 11.09
CA LEU A 8 20.61 -11.62 10.07
C LEU A 8 21.39 -10.39 10.57
N LYS A 9 21.23 -9.99 11.83
CA LYS A 9 21.93 -8.84 12.43
C LYS A 9 23.44 -8.84 12.21
N GLN A 10 24.08 -10.01 12.24
CA GLN A 10 25.54 -10.11 12.05
C GLN A 10 26.00 -9.80 10.63
N TYR A 11 25.08 -9.83 9.65
CA TYR A 11 25.36 -9.54 8.24
C TYR A 11 24.96 -8.12 7.85
N LEU A 12 24.08 -7.45 8.63
CA LEU A 12 23.67 -6.07 8.36
C LEU A 12 24.53 -5.07 9.15
N VAL A 13 25.82 -5.16 8.94
CA VAL A 13 26.83 -4.26 9.56
C VAL A 13 27.74 -3.66 8.48
N PRO A 14 28.31 -2.46 8.70
CA PRO A 14 29.16 -1.80 7.70
C PRO A 14 30.29 -2.69 7.17
N GLY A 15 30.52 -2.65 5.87
CA GLY A 15 31.55 -3.42 5.18
C GLY A 15 31.14 -4.84 4.76
N LYS A 16 29.99 -5.34 5.22
CA LYS A 16 29.46 -6.64 4.78
C LYS A 16 28.87 -6.55 3.36
N HIS A 17 29.03 -7.61 2.57
CA HIS A 17 28.50 -7.74 1.23
C HIS A 17 27.14 -8.43 1.26
N VAL A 18 26.09 -7.67 0.92
CA VAL A 18 24.70 -8.14 0.85
C VAL A 18 24.25 -8.19 -0.60
N HIS A 19 23.81 -9.34 -1.09
CA HIS A 19 23.25 -9.49 -2.43
C HIS A 19 21.71 -9.58 -2.39
N LEU A 20 21.04 -8.74 -3.22
CA LEU A 20 19.58 -8.64 -3.25
C LEU A 20 19.00 -9.30 -4.52
N VAL A 21 18.24 -10.39 -4.36
CA VAL A 21 17.57 -11.07 -5.47
C VAL A 21 16.20 -10.44 -5.73
N GLY A 22 15.99 -9.89 -6.95
CA GLY A 22 14.82 -9.10 -7.32
C GLY A 22 14.93 -7.65 -6.87
N ILE A 23 16.14 -7.07 -6.98
CA ILE A 23 16.48 -5.74 -6.42
C ILE A 23 15.65 -4.58 -6.99
N GLY A 24 15.13 -4.70 -8.24
CA GLY A 24 14.29 -3.66 -8.88
C GLY A 24 12.86 -3.61 -8.35
N GLY A 25 12.45 -4.54 -7.48
CA GLY A 25 11.11 -4.58 -6.90
C GLY A 25 10.83 -3.37 -5.99
N VAL A 26 9.53 -2.97 -5.91
CA VAL A 26 9.05 -1.75 -5.21
C VAL A 26 9.62 -1.59 -3.79
N SER A 27 9.73 -2.68 -3.03
CA SER A 27 10.25 -2.66 -1.65
C SER A 27 11.66 -3.24 -1.49
N MET A 28 12.22 -3.84 -2.55
CA MET A 28 13.61 -4.28 -2.58
C MET A 28 14.57 -3.13 -2.93
N ARG A 29 14.16 -2.25 -3.87
CA ARG A 29 14.95 -1.05 -4.23
C ARG A 29 15.23 -0.16 -3.02
N PRO A 30 14.22 0.25 -2.21
CA PRO A 30 14.46 1.01 -0.99
C PRO A 30 15.40 0.27 -0.02
N LEU A 31 15.20 -1.04 0.14
CA LEU A 31 16.07 -1.85 1.01
C LEU A 31 17.53 -1.75 0.57
N GLY A 32 17.82 -1.88 -0.72
CA GLY A 32 19.18 -1.74 -1.25
C GLY A 32 19.82 -0.37 -0.93
N LEU A 33 19.05 0.70 -1.05
CA LEU A 33 19.53 2.06 -0.75
C LEU A 33 19.74 2.28 0.75
N VAL A 34 18.85 1.77 1.60
CA VAL A 34 19.01 1.85 3.06
C VAL A 34 20.26 1.07 3.49
N LEU A 35 20.45 -0.17 3.01
CA LEU A 35 21.62 -0.98 3.34
C LEU A 35 22.93 -0.31 2.87
N GLN A 36 22.93 0.31 1.67
CA GLN A 36 24.06 1.08 1.19
C GLN A 36 24.33 2.30 2.09
N GLY A 37 23.30 3.05 2.47
CA GLY A 37 23.41 4.18 3.39
C GLY A 37 23.94 3.78 4.77
N MET A 38 23.63 2.55 5.23
CA MET A 38 24.17 1.96 6.46
C MET A 38 25.62 1.44 6.31
N GLY A 39 26.25 1.63 5.14
CA GLY A 39 27.67 1.30 4.90
C GLY A 39 27.93 -0.14 4.43
N MET A 40 26.93 -0.89 4.00
CA MET A 40 27.11 -2.21 3.40
C MET A 40 27.53 -2.12 1.93
N ILE A 41 28.25 -3.11 1.45
CA ILE A 41 28.48 -3.34 0.03
C ILE A 41 27.24 -4.03 -0.52
N VAL A 42 26.44 -3.32 -1.33
CA VAL A 42 25.20 -3.85 -1.89
C VAL A 42 25.38 -4.20 -3.35
N THR A 43 25.00 -5.42 -3.71
CA THR A 43 24.82 -5.85 -5.11
C THR A 43 23.42 -6.45 -5.26
N GLY A 44 22.98 -6.66 -6.49
CA GLY A 44 21.70 -7.35 -6.69
C GLY A 44 21.48 -7.79 -8.12
N SER A 45 20.38 -8.50 -8.31
CA SER A 45 19.93 -8.97 -9.61
C SER A 45 18.44 -8.73 -9.81
N ASP A 46 18.04 -8.56 -11.05
CA ASP A 46 16.62 -8.54 -11.45
C ASP A 46 16.43 -9.26 -12.78
N MET A 47 15.25 -9.82 -13.02
CA MET A 47 14.94 -10.53 -14.26
C MET A 47 15.04 -9.59 -15.47
N ASN A 48 14.58 -8.34 -15.32
CA ASN A 48 14.46 -7.35 -16.39
C ASN A 48 15.10 -6.03 -16.02
N ALA A 49 15.69 -5.35 -17.00
CA ALA A 49 16.05 -3.94 -16.86
C ALA A 49 14.80 -3.07 -16.71
N SER A 50 14.88 -2.07 -15.86
CA SER A 50 13.80 -1.16 -15.55
C SER A 50 14.33 0.18 -15.05
N VAL A 51 13.49 1.20 -15.00
CA VAL A 51 13.84 2.50 -14.38
C VAL A 51 14.40 2.32 -12.96
N SER A 52 13.82 1.37 -12.20
CA SER A 52 14.30 1.06 -10.83
C SER A 52 15.72 0.50 -10.80
N THR A 53 16.07 -0.38 -11.73
CA THR A 53 17.45 -0.92 -11.84
C THR A 53 18.43 0.15 -12.31
N ASP A 54 18.03 1.03 -13.24
CA ASP A 54 18.88 2.12 -13.74
C ASP A 54 19.16 3.15 -12.65
N GLU A 55 18.18 3.48 -11.82
CA GLU A 55 18.36 4.35 -10.65
C GLU A 55 19.35 3.78 -9.63
N LEU A 56 19.27 2.48 -9.35
CA LEU A 56 20.22 1.79 -8.45
C LEU A 56 21.65 1.83 -9.00
N ILE A 57 21.82 1.56 -10.30
CA ILE A 57 23.11 1.65 -10.98
C ILE A 57 23.66 3.08 -10.91
N ALA A 58 22.82 4.08 -11.17
CA ALA A 58 23.22 5.50 -11.08
C ALA A 58 23.67 5.90 -9.66
N LYS A 59 23.17 5.20 -8.62
CA LYS A 59 23.58 5.37 -7.22
C LYS A 59 24.79 4.50 -6.81
N GLY A 60 25.42 3.81 -7.77
CA GLY A 60 26.63 3.02 -7.55
C GLY A 60 26.39 1.59 -7.05
N ILE A 61 25.16 1.10 -7.06
CA ILE A 61 24.85 -0.31 -6.75
C ILE A 61 25.04 -1.15 -8.01
N HIS A 62 25.83 -2.23 -7.91
CA HIS A 62 26.00 -3.16 -9.03
C HIS A 62 24.76 -4.03 -9.18
N VAL A 63 24.06 -3.92 -10.32
CA VAL A 63 22.86 -4.69 -10.64
C VAL A 63 23.10 -5.58 -11.87
N SER A 64 22.91 -6.89 -11.70
CA SER A 64 22.96 -7.87 -12.78
C SER A 64 21.58 -8.08 -13.38
N ILE A 65 21.44 -8.00 -14.70
CA ILE A 65 20.19 -8.34 -15.37
C ILE A 65 20.22 -9.85 -15.75
N GLY A 66 19.19 -10.55 -15.28
CA GLY A 66 19.10 -12.01 -15.31
C GLY A 66 19.69 -12.66 -14.08
N HIS A 67 19.06 -13.74 -13.63
CA HIS A 67 19.51 -14.51 -12.46
C HIS A 67 20.53 -15.57 -12.88
N LYS A 68 21.72 -15.54 -12.28
CA LYS A 68 22.82 -16.49 -12.54
C LYS A 68 23.50 -16.89 -11.23
N ALA A 69 23.97 -18.13 -11.15
CA ALA A 69 24.66 -18.65 -9.97
C ALA A 69 25.90 -17.82 -9.57
N GLU A 70 26.56 -17.22 -10.55
CA GLU A 70 27.78 -16.43 -10.32
C GLU A 70 27.51 -15.08 -9.62
N ASN A 71 26.27 -14.56 -9.69
CA ASN A 71 25.92 -13.26 -9.10
C ASN A 71 26.07 -13.22 -7.56
N VAL A 72 25.99 -14.37 -6.91
CA VAL A 72 26.04 -14.48 -5.42
C VAL A 72 27.43 -14.76 -4.88
N ILE A 73 28.45 -14.91 -5.75
CA ILE A 73 29.82 -15.24 -5.33
C ILE A 73 30.40 -14.06 -4.54
N GLY A 74 30.90 -14.37 -3.33
CA GLY A 74 31.51 -13.37 -2.45
C GLY A 74 30.51 -12.57 -1.59
N ALA A 75 29.21 -12.84 -1.70
CA ALA A 75 28.24 -12.27 -0.78
C ALA A 75 28.33 -12.93 0.61
N ASP A 76 28.27 -12.11 1.67
CA ASP A 76 28.19 -12.60 3.06
C ASP A 76 26.78 -13.14 3.36
N CYS A 77 25.75 -12.54 2.78
CA CYS A 77 24.37 -13.03 2.84
C CYS A 77 23.57 -12.61 1.61
N ILE A 78 22.42 -13.27 1.44
CA ILE A 78 21.46 -12.99 0.37
C ILE A 78 20.13 -12.62 0.99
N ILE A 79 19.50 -11.58 0.44
CA ILE A 79 18.12 -11.22 0.77
C ILE A 79 17.30 -11.32 -0.50
N ARG A 80 16.19 -12.07 -0.44
CA ARG A 80 15.32 -12.29 -1.60
C ARG A 80 13.97 -11.63 -1.45
N THR A 81 13.36 -11.31 -2.59
CA THR A 81 11.92 -11.08 -2.66
C THR A 81 11.15 -12.41 -2.58
N ALA A 82 9.93 -12.39 -2.05
CA ALA A 82 9.05 -13.56 -2.02
C ALA A 82 8.72 -14.11 -3.44
N ALA A 83 8.85 -13.26 -4.48
CA ALA A 83 8.66 -13.66 -5.87
C ALA A 83 9.80 -14.55 -6.43
N ALA A 84 10.97 -14.57 -5.79
CA ALA A 84 12.08 -15.43 -6.18
C ALA A 84 11.94 -16.80 -5.50
N HIS A 85 11.50 -17.80 -6.25
CA HIS A 85 11.26 -19.15 -5.75
C HIS A 85 12.55 -19.97 -5.60
N ASN A 86 12.43 -21.15 -5.03
CA ASN A 86 13.56 -22.02 -4.67
C ASN A 86 14.33 -22.57 -5.90
N ASP A 87 13.74 -22.56 -7.08
CA ASP A 87 14.33 -22.92 -8.36
C ASP A 87 15.14 -21.81 -9.03
N ASN A 88 15.14 -20.61 -8.43
CA ASN A 88 15.99 -19.52 -8.90
C ASN A 88 17.48 -19.92 -8.78
N PRO A 89 18.31 -19.76 -9.83
CA PRO A 89 19.71 -20.20 -9.84
C PRO A 89 20.58 -19.56 -8.77
N GLU A 90 20.29 -18.32 -8.36
CA GLU A 90 21.01 -17.63 -7.29
C GLU A 90 20.68 -18.23 -5.91
N ILE A 91 19.41 -18.55 -5.67
CA ILE A 91 18.96 -19.20 -4.44
C ILE A 91 19.52 -20.61 -4.33
N ALA A 92 19.53 -21.35 -5.44
CA ALA A 92 20.13 -22.68 -5.48
C ALA A 92 21.65 -22.63 -5.24
N ALA A 93 22.36 -21.66 -5.85
CA ALA A 93 23.79 -21.44 -5.64
C ALA A 93 24.09 -21.03 -4.19
N ALA A 94 23.31 -20.12 -3.62
CA ALA A 94 23.47 -19.72 -2.21
C ALA A 94 23.43 -20.92 -1.28
N ARG A 95 22.45 -21.78 -1.44
CA ARG A 95 22.31 -23.00 -0.62
C ARG A 95 23.48 -23.96 -0.82
N SER A 96 23.94 -24.15 -2.05
CA SER A 96 25.06 -25.05 -2.34
C SER A 96 26.39 -24.57 -1.78
N HIS A 97 26.57 -23.24 -1.65
CA HIS A 97 27.76 -22.61 -1.09
C HIS A 97 27.64 -22.30 0.42
N GLY A 98 26.48 -22.62 1.03
CA GLY A 98 26.25 -22.32 2.45
C GLY A 98 26.12 -20.83 2.77
N ILE A 99 25.77 -19.99 1.76
CA ILE A 99 25.55 -18.55 1.96
C ILE A 99 24.17 -18.39 2.63
N PRO A 100 24.07 -17.67 3.75
CA PRO A 100 22.82 -17.44 4.46
C PRO A 100 21.79 -16.72 3.61
N LEU A 101 20.54 -17.18 3.66
CA LEU A 101 19.45 -16.70 2.83
C LEU A 101 18.31 -16.19 3.73
N PHE A 102 17.92 -14.93 3.51
CA PHE A 102 16.89 -14.23 4.26
C PHE A 102 15.81 -13.66 3.35
N GLU A 103 14.65 -13.40 3.95
CA GLU A 103 13.55 -12.71 3.29
C GLU A 103 13.66 -11.20 3.47
N ARG A 104 13.17 -10.43 2.51
CA ARG A 104 13.11 -8.97 2.56
C ARG A 104 12.47 -8.45 3.86
N ALA A 105 11.37 -9.07 4.32
CA ALA A 105 10.66 -8.64 5.53
C ALA A 105 11.54 -8.80 6.79
N GLN A 106 12.37 -9.83 6.85
CA GLN A 106 13.34 -10.02 7.93
C GLN A 106 14.39 -8.91 7.98
N ALA A 107 14.87 -8.48 6.79
CA ALA A 107 15.82 -7.37 6.71
C ALA A 107 15.21 -6.06 7.23
N TRP A 108 13.99 -5.74 6.83
CA TRP A 108 13.28 -4.57 7.37
C TRP A 108 13.08 -4.67 8.89
N GLY A 109 12.72 -5.85 9.40
CA GLY A 109 12.57 -6.09 10.83
C GLY A 109 13.87 -5.89 11.63
N VAL A 110 15.03 -6.16 11.01
CA VAL A 110 16.33 -5.87 11.64
C VAL A 110 16.67 -4.37 11.55
N ILE A 111 16.49 -3.78 10.37
CA ILE A 111 16.82 -2.37 10.13
C ILE A 111 16.04 -1.45 11.06
N MET A 112 14.74 -1.69 11.24
CA MET A 112 13.89 -0.80 12.03
C MET A 112 14.27 -0.77 13.52
N GLN A 113 14.98 -1.79 14.02
CA GLN A 113 15.47 -1.80 15.41
C GLN A 113 16.58 -0.76 15.68
N ALA A 114 17.16 -0.16 14.63
CA ALA A 114 18.10 0.94 14.76
C ALA A 114 17.42 2.32 14.93
N TYR A 115 16.09 2.39 14.77
CA TYR A 115 15.33 3.62 14.90
C TYR A 115 14.65 3.70 16.26
N GLN A 116 14.60 4.90 16.85
CA GLN A 116 13.87 5.14 18.09
C GLN A 116 12.37 4.95 17.89
N ASN A 117 11.86 5.41 16.73
CA ASN A 117 10.45 5.34 16.37
C ASN A 117 10.29 4.52 15.08
N ALA A 118 9.80 3.29 15.23
CA ALA A 118 9.46 2.43 14.10
C ALA A 118 7.93 2.33 13.99
N VAL A 119 7.34 3.15 13.13
CA VAL A 119 5.90 3.22 12.89
C VAL A 119 5.54 2.25 11.76
N CYS A 120 4.74 1.24 12.07
CA CYS A 120 4.27 0.24 11.12
C CYS A 120 2.78 0.41 10.88
N ILE A 121 2.41 0.84 9.67
CA ILE A 121 1.00 1.08 9.29
C ILE A 121 0.47 -0.12 8.54
N SER A 122 -0.49 -0.81 9.13
CA SER A 122 -1.11 -2.02 8.62
C SER A 122 -2.64 -1.90 8.55
N GLY A 123 -3.27 -2.84 7.87
CA GLY A 123 -4.71 -2.92 7.65
C GLY A 123 -4.98 -3.58 6.31
N THR A 124 -6.15 -4.11 6.08
CA THR A 124 -6.51 -4.66 4.77
C THR A 124 -6.48 -3.56 3.72
N HIS A 125 -7.04 -2.39 4.03
CA HIS A 125 -7.14 -1.23 3.13
C HIS A 125 -6.55 0.04 3.75
N GLY A 126 -6.21 1.03 2.90
CA GLY A 126 -5.77 2.35 3.33
C GLY A 126 -4.29 2.49 3.67
N LYS A 127 -3.52 1.42 3.78
CA LYS A 127 -2.10 1.40 4.18
C LYS A 127 -1.26 2.47 3.46
N THR A 128 -1.25 2.45 2.13
CA THR A 128 -0.47 3.38 1.31
C THR A 128 -0.85 4.84 1.57
N THR A 129 -2.15 5.12 1.68
CA THR A 129 -2.66 6.48 1.94
C THR A 129 -2.25 6.96 3.33
N ALA A 130 -2.49 6.16 4.38
CA ALA A 130 -2.14 6.52 5.75
C ALA A 130 -0.61 6.67 5.93
N THR A 131 0.20 5.79 5.32
CA THR A 131 1.67 5.90 5.33
C THR A 131 2.13 7.17 4.61
N SER A 132 1.49 7.53 3.50
CA SER A 132 1.78 8.78 2.77
C SER A 132 1.41 10.01 3.58
N MET A 133 0.24 10.02 4.23
CA MET A 133 -0.19 11.09 5.13
C MET A 133 0.77 11.27 6.30
N MET A 134 1.17 10.18 6.95
CA MET A 134 2.17 10.20 8.03
C MET A 134 3.51 10.75 7.54
N THR A 135 3.90 10.41 6.31
CA THR A 135 5.12 10.95 5.69
C THR A 135 5.05 12.47 5.54
N HIS A 136 3.93 13.01 5.03
CA HIS A 136 3.73 14.47 4.91
C HIS A 136 3.83 15.16 6.27
N ILE A 137 3.20 14.61 7.30
CA ILE A 137 3.25 15.15 8.67
C ILE A 137 4.69 15.19 9.18
N LEU A 138 5.43 14.09 9.10
CA LEU A 138 6.79 14.02 9.62
C LEU A 138 7.79 14.86 8.82
N MET A 139 7.60 14.99 7.52
CA MET A 139 8.41 15.89 6.69
C MET A 139 8.18 17.35 7.07
N GLU A 140 6.93 17.76 7.28
CA GLU A 140 6.57 19.12 7.75
C GLU A 140 7.11 19.40 9.15
N ALA A 141 7.06 18.40 10.04
CA ALA A 141 7.63 18.49 11.38
C ALA A 141 9.18 18.52 11.41
N GLY A 142 9.86 18.40 10.26
CA GLY A 142 11.32 18.37 10.18
C GLY A 142 11.97 17.12 10.77
N CYS A 143 11.22 16.03 10.92
CA CYS A 143 11.72 14.78 11.54
C CYS A 143 12.68 14.00 10.64
N ASP A 144 12.82 14.35 9.38
CA ASP A 144 13.70 13.69 8.39
C ASP A 144 13.56 12.15 8.35
N PRO A 145 12.34 11.59 8.17
CA PRO A 145 12.09 10.17 8.36
C PRO A 145 12.68 9.30 7.23
N THR A 146 13.04 8.06 7.58
CA THR A 146 13.15 6.97 6.59
C THR A 146 11.76 6.40 6.33
N VAL A 147 11.39 6.22 5.05
CA VAL A 147 10.02 5.86 4.66
C VAL A 147 10.02 4.77 3.61
N MET A 148 9.11 3.80 3.73
CA MET A 148 8.77 2.85 2.68
C MET A 148 7.26 2.77 2.49
N ILE A 149 6.81 3.15 1.31
CA ILE A 149 5.41 3.18 0.88
C ILE A 149 5.23 2.15 -0.23
N GLY A 150 4.10 1.46 -0.27
CA GLY A 150 3.77 0.49 -1.31
C GLY A 150 3.43 1.10 -2.68
N GLY A 151 3.42 2.42 -2.80
CA GLY A 151 3.13 3.19 -4.00
C GLY A 151 4.06 4.37 -4.20
N TYR A 152 3.82 5.15 -5.25
CA TYR A 152 4.56 6.39 -5.52
C TYR A 152 3.92 7.57 -4.76
N LEU A 153 4.74 8.36 -4.08
CA LEU A 153 4.32 9.59 -3.42
C LEU A 153 4.97 10.80 -4.11
N PRO A 154 4.18 11.72 -4.69
CA PRO A 154 4.70 12.90 -5.40
C PRO A 154 5.67 13.74 -4.57
N LEU A 155 5.41 13.94 -3.28
CA LEU A 155 6.29 14.66 -2.34
C LEU A 155 7.73 14.14 -2.36
N LEU A 156 7.91 12.82 -2.46
CA LEU A 156 9.21 12.16 -2.43
C LEU A 156 9.77 11.92 -3.84
N ASN A 157 8.95 12.10 -4.89
CA ASN A 157 9.23 11.63 -6.25
C ASN A 157 9.63 10.14 -6.28
N ALA A 158 9.13 9.36 -5.33
CA ALA A 158 9.45 7.94 -5.12
C ALA A 158 8.42 7.27 -4.20
N GLY A 159 8.49 5.93 -4.05
CA GLY A 159 7.78 5.18 -3.00
C GLY A 159 8.59 5.01 -1.71
N HIS A 160 9.72 5.74 -1.57
CA HIS A 160 10.61 5.58 -0.43
C HIS A 160 11.47 6.83 -0.22
N ARG A 161 12.02 6.93 0.98
CA ARG A 161 13.02 7.92 1.35
C ARG A 161 13.98 7.31 2.37
N VAL A 162 15.25 7.64 2.28
CA VAL A 162 16.24 7.38 3.34
C VAL A 162 16.52 8.71 4.01
N GLY A 163 16.09 8.85 5.25
CA GLY A 163 16.32 10.03 6.09
C GLY A 163 17.44 9.79 7.11
N GLU A 164 17.90 10.86 7.74
CA GLU A 164 18.90 10.82 8.81
C GLU A 164 18.28 10.91 10.21
N GLY A 165 16.92 11.06 10.28
CA GLY A 165 16.18 11.13 11.53
C GLY A 165 16.05 9.78 12.23
N ASP A 166 15.55 9.82 13.45
CA ASP A 166 15.35 8.67 14.35
C ASP A 166 14.04 7.91 14.13
N THR A 167 13.29 8.29 13.10
CA THR A 167 11.96 7.75 12.80
C THR A 167 11.95 7.01 11.46
N ILE A 168 11.42 5.79 11.47
CA ILE A 168 11.11 5.02 10.26
C ILE A 168 9.62 4.73 10.16
N VAL A 169 9.04 4.93 8.97
CA VAL A 169 7.63 4.63 8.68
C VAL A 169 7.55 3.58 7.58
N LEU A 170 6.90 2.46 7.88
CA LEU A 170 6.79 1.33 6.97
C LEU A 170 5.33 0.96 6.71
N GLU A 171 4.94 0.90 5.45
CA GLU A 171 3.73 0.22 5.03
C GLU A 171 3.88 -1.28 5.29
N SER A 172 3.01 -1.85 6.11
CA SER A 172 3.14 -3.18 6.68
C SER A 172 2.04 -4.11 6.18
N CYS A 173 2.37 -4.93 5.16
CA CYS A 173 1.42 -5.82 4.52
C CYS A 173 1.32 -7.14 5.29
N GLU A 174 0.09 -7.59 5.51
CA GLU A 174 -0.28 -8.85 6.18
C GLU A 174 -0.02 -10.09 5.32
N TYR A 175 0.03 -9.94 4.00
CA TYR A 175 0.16 -11.06 3.06
C TYR A 175 1.38 -11.92 3.37
N CYS A 176 1.16 -13.23 3.45
CA CYS A 176 2.17 -14.24 3.84
C CYS A 176 2.80 -13.96 5.21
N ASP A 177 2.06 -13.38 6.14
CA ASP A 177 2.55 -13.01 7.48
C ASP A 177 3.82 -12.14 7.45
N SER A 178 4.01 -11.38 6.36
CA SER A 178 5.26 -10.66 6.12
C SER A 178 5.53 -9.61 7.20
N PHE A 179 4.50 -8.91 7.70
CA PHE A 179 4.61 -7.93 8.78
C PHE A 179 5.00 -8.53 10.14
N LEU A 180 4.83 -9.85 10.35
CA LEU A 180 5.26 -10.54 11.57
C LEU A 180 6.78 -10.68 11.70
N ASN A 181 7.53 -10.33 10.64
CA ASN A 181 8.98 -10.20 10.72
C ASN A 181 9.44 -8.82 11.19
N PHE A 182 8.53 -7.86 11.33
CA PHE A 182 8.83 -6.49 11.73
C PHE A 182 9.00 -6.38 13.25
N ALA A 183 9.57 -5.25 13.68
CA ALA A 183 9.76 -4.91 15.08
C ALA A 183 9.24 -3.49 15.35
N PRO A 184 7.90 -3.26 15.26
CA PRO A 184 7.34 -1.93 15.47
C PRO A 184 7.58 -1.44 16.90
N THR A 185 7.89 -0.15 17.05
CA THR A 185 7.69 0.55 18.32
C THR A 185 6.24 1.04 18.42
N LEU A 186 5.63 1.39 17.28
CA LEU A 186 4.24 1.82 17.19
C LEU A 186 3.55 1.10 16.03
N ALA A 187 2.60 0.22 16.34
CA ALA A 187 1.77 -0.46 15.36
C ALA A 187 0.47 0.31 15.13
N VAL A 188 0.12 0.55 13.86
CA VAL A 188 -1.15 1.17 13.48
C VAL A 188 -1.97 0.17 12.69
N ILE A 189 -3.23 -0.07 13.10
CA ILE A 189 -4.16 -1.02 12.46
C ILE A 189 -5.39 -0.25 11.98
N LEU A 190 -5.55 -0.17 10.65
CA LEU A 190 -6.59 0.64 10.03
C LEU A 190 -7.95 -0.07 9.98
N ASN A 191 -7.95 -1.34 9.57
CA ASN A 191 -9.13 -2.18 9.40
C ASN A 191 -8.69 -3.64 9.21
N ILE A 192 -9.61 -4.58 9.42
CA ILE A 192 -9.39 -6.02 9.22
C ILE A 192 -10.56 -6.59 8.43
N GLU A 193 -10.28 -7.10 7.23
CA GLU A 193 -11.25 -7.71 6.35
C GLU A 193 -10.71 -9.00 5.74
N ALA A 194 -11.59 -9.81 5.14
CA ALA A 194 -11.22 -11.05 4.49
C ALA A 194 -10.56 -10.78 3.13
N ASP A 195 -9.24 -10.66 3.10
CA ASP A 195 -8.44 -10.58 1.88
C ASP A 195 -7.32 -11.63 1.90
N HIS A 196 -6.63 -11.80 0.76
CA HIS A 196 -5.55 -12.77 0.62
C HIS A 196 -5.93 -14.21 0.99
N LEU A 197 -7.15 -14.64 0.62
CA LEU A 197 -7.68 -15.98 0.89
C LEU A 197 -6.98 -17.09 0.08
N ASP A 198 -6.01 -16.75 -0.74
CA ASP A 198 -5.01 -17.65 -1.33
C ASP A 198 -3.93 -18.07 -0.31
N TYR A 199 -3.76 -17.29 0.75
CA TYR A 199 -2.85 -17.55 1.87
C TYR A 199 -3.58 -17.83 3.18
N PHE A 200 -4.47 -16.94 3.60
CA PHE A 200 -5.29 -17.10 4.80
C PHE A 200 -6.48 -18.01 4.54
N LYS A 201 -6.82 -18.82 5.53
CA LYS A 201 -7.94 -19.75 5.43
C LYS A 201 -9.29 -19.04 5.44
N ASP A 202 -9.43 -18.07 6.31
CA ASP A 202 -10.67 -17.31 6.57
C ASP A 202 -10.34 -16.00 7.32
N LEU A 203 -11.35 -15.17 7.57
CA LEU A 203 -11.23 -13.93 8.33
C LEU A 203 -10.62 -14.14 9.73
N LYS A 204 -10.99 -15.22 10.42
CA LYS A 204 -10.44 -15.53 11.75
C LYS A 204 -8.93 -15.83 11.72
N ASP A 205 -8.44 -16.32 10.60
CA ASP A 205 -7.01 -16.53 10.42
C ASP A 205 -6.28 -15.21 10.15
N VAL A 206 -6.89 -14.29 9.38
CA VAL A 206 -6.43 -12.89 9.23
C VAL A 206 -6.36 -12.18 10.58
N GLU A 207 -7.45 -12.21 11.36
CA GLU A 207 -7.53 -11.61 12.71
C GLU A 207 -6.41 -12.11 13.63
N LYS A 208 -6.14 -13.42 13.64
CA LYS A 208 -5.01 -14.00 14.43
C LYS A 208 -3.65 -13.45 14.00
N SER A 209 -3.46 -13.18 12.71
CA SER A 209 -2.23 -12.59 12.21
C SER A 209 -2.08 -11.13 12.67
N PHE A 210 -3.15 -10.33 12.56
CA PHE A 210 -3.16 -8.95 13.08
C PHE A 210 -2.97 -8.89 14.60
N ARG A 211 -3.56 -9.84 15.35
CA ARG A 211 -3.33 -9.96 16.80
C ARG A 211 -1.86 -10.13 17.13
N LYS A 212 -1.18 -11.06 16.45
CA LYS A 212 0.27 -11.27 16.63
C LYS A 212 1.06 -10.03 16.25
N PHE A 213 0.68 -9.33 15.19
CA PHE A 213 1.33 -8.10 14.77
C PHE A 213 1.21 -7.00 15.85
N ALA A 214 0.03 -6.82 16.44
CA ALA A 214 -0.17 -5.88 17.55
C ALA A 214 0.72 -6.22 18.74
N GLU A 215 0.84 -7.50 19.09
CA GLU A 215 1.67 -8.00 20.18
C GLU A 215 3.19 -7.80 19.98
N LEU A 216 3.64 -7.55 18.73
CA LEU A 216 5.05 -7.21 18.45
C LEU A 216 5.40 -5.77 18.82
N SER A 217 4.42 -4.89 18.99
CA SER A 217 4.66 -3.47 19.25
C SER A 217 5.21 -3.23 20.65
N SER A 218 6.35 -2.54 20.74
CA SER A 218 7.02 -2.33 22.02
C SER A 218 6.60 -1.06 22.78
N ASN A 219 5.96 -0.08 22.09
CA ASN A 219 5.59 1.22 22.67
C ASN A 219 4.13 1.61 22.44
N GLY A 220 3.30 0.68 21.97
CA GLY A 220 1.87 0.85 21.86
C GLY A 220 1.27 0.49 20.52
N VAL A 221 -0.05 0.38 20.52
CA VAL A 221 -0.87 0.09 19.36
C VAL A 221 -1.87 1.21 19.16
N ILE A 222 -2.07 1.62 17.92
CA ILE A 222 -3.14 2.55 17.50
C ILE A 222 -4.07 1.76 16.59
N ALA A 223 -5.36 1.78 16.87
CA ALA A 223 -6.29 0.94 16.14
C ALA A 223 -7.65 1.64 15.92
N ASN A 224 -8.31 1.28 14.82
CA ASN A 224 -9.64 1.80 14.49
C ASN A 224 -10.69 1.23 15.44
N GLY A 225 -11.19 2.07 16.35
CA GLY A 225 -12.21 1.69 17.32
C GLY A 225 -13.63 1.58 16.74
N ASP A 226 -13.83 1.99 15.50
CA ASP A 226 -15.13 1.85 14.81
C ASP A 226 -15.21 0.53 14.00
N ASP A 227 -14.09 -0.19 13.84
CA ASP A 227 -14.06 -1.45 13.11
C ASP A 227 -14.26 -2.63 14.09
N PRO A 228 -15.38 -3.38 13.97
CA PRO A 228 -15.70 -4.45 14.91
C PRO A 228 -14.68 -5.60 14.89
N HIS A 229 -14.06 -5.89 13.74
CA HIS A 229 -13.05 -6.93 13.62
C HIS A 229 -11.72 -6.52 14.28
N VAL A 230 -11.37 -5.23 14.20
CA VAL A 230 -10.23 -4.67 14.92
C VAL A 230 -10.46 -4.75 16.43
N VAL A 231 -11.61 -4.31 16.91
CA VAL A 231 -11.98 -4.32 18.34
C VAL A 231 -11.99 -5.75 18.89
N GLU A 232 -12.62 -6.71 18.19
CA GLU A 232 -12.62 -8.12 18.59
C GLU A 232 -11.21 -8.72 18.59
N THR A 233 -10.40 -8.41 17.57
CA THR A 233 -9.03 -8.91 17.43
C THR A 233 -8.13 -8.45 18.59
N LEU A 234 -8.31 -7.22 19.06
CA LEU A 234 -7.48 -6.59 20.09
C LEU A 234 -8.05 -6.72 21.50
N GLU A 235 -9.11 -7.47 21.71
CA GLU A 235 -9.71 -7.68 23.04
C GLU A 235 -8.65 -8.10 24.07
N GLY A 236 -8.61 -7.38 25.20
CA GLY A 236 -7.66 -7.61 26.28
C GLY A 236 -6.24 -7.03 26.06
N LEU A 237 -5.97 -6.33 24.96
CA LEU A 237 -4.79 -5.48 24.78
C LEU A 237 -5.11 -4.03 25.12
N GLU A 238 -4.12 -3.29 25.57
CA GLU A 238 -4.21 -1.83 25.69
C GLU A 238 -3.81 -1.19 24.36
N TYR A 239 -4.65 -0.30 23.84
CA TYR A 239 -4.38 0.44 22.62
C TYR A 239 -5.10 1.79 22.58
N THR A 240 -4.57 2.71 21.78
CA THR A 240 -5.19 4.01 21.52
C THR A 240 -6.16 3.86 20.35
N THR A 241 -7.40 4.27 20.54
CA THR A 241 -8.40 4.20 19.46
C THR A 241 -8.39 5.47 18.62
N PHE A 242 -8.59 5.31 17.32
CA PHE A 242 -9.03 6.38 16.42
C PHE A 242 -10.30 5.95 15.69
N GLY A 243 -11.09 6.91 15.27
CA GLY A 243 -12.32 6.62 14.52
C GLY A 243 -13.20 7.85 14.38
N LEU A 244 -14.38 7.69 13.82
CA LEU A 244 -15.34 8.81 13.64
C LEU A 244 -16.28 8.96 14.83
N CYS A 245 -16.44 7.89 15.64
CA CYS A 245 -17.25 7.95 16.84
C CYS A 245 -16.52 8.71 17.95
N ILE A 246 -17.23 9.56 18.66
CA ILE A 246 -16.71 10.41 19.76
C ILE A 246 -16.11 9.60 20.93
N GLN A 247 -16.41 8.31 21.01
CA GLN A 247 -15.84 7.41 22.03
C GLN A 247 -14.39 7.04 21.77
N ASN A 248 -13.88 7.31 20.57
CA ASN A 248 -12.47 7.06 20.26
C ASN A 248 -11.58 8.14 20.91
N THR A 249 -10.37 7.72 21.33
CA THR A 249 -9.37 8.63 21.88
C THR A 249 -9.00 9.75 20.89
N VAL A 250 -8.94 9.40 19.60
CA VAL A 250 -8.72 10.36 18.50
C VAL A 250 -9.93 10.33 17.59
N HIS A 251 -10.68 11.42 17.58
CA HIS A 251 -11.92 11.54 16.82
C HIS A 251 -12.10 12.93 16.21
N PRO A 252 -12.94 13.09 15.18
CA PRO A 252 -13.19 14.37 14.56
C PRO A 252 -14.41 15.06 15.19
N GLU A 253 -14.38 16.41 15.21
CA GLU A 253 -15.52 17.27 15.44
C GLU A 253 -15.71 18.26 14.29
N ASN A 254 -16.87 18.93 14.23
CA ASN A 254 -17.17 19.98 13.24
C ASN A 254 -16.96 19.53 11.77
N ILE A 255 -17.38 18.31 11.45
CA ILE A 255 -17.09 17.65 10.17
C ILE A 255 -17.92 18.25 9.03
N SER A 256 -17.26 18.64 7.93
CA SER A 256 -17.92 19.00 6.68
C SER A 256 -18.56 17.78 5.97
N LEU A 257 -19.59 18.03 5.13
CA LEU A 257 -20.31 16.98 4.43
C LEU A 257 -19.43 16.16 3.47
N ASP A 258 -18.34 16.73 2.98
CA ASP A 258 -17.38 16.09 2.08
C ASP A 258 -16.20 15.43 2.79
N TRP A 259 -16.20 15.43 4.13
CA TRP A 259 -15.17 14.85 5.00
C TRP A 259 -13.78 15.46 4.83
N ARG A 260 -13.69 16.70 4.37
CA ARG A 260 -12.41 17.37 4.10
C ARG A 260 -12.01 18.34 5.22
N HIS A 261 -12.96 18.92 5.90
CA HIS A 261 -12.73 19.95 6.91
C HIS A 261 -13.28 19.46 8.24
N PHE A 262 -12.43 19.33 9.23
CA PHE A 262 -12.83 18.93 10.59
C PHE A 262 -11.74 19.24 11.60
N ASP A 263 -12.16 19.42 12.84
CA ASP A 263 -11.29 19.52 13.99
C ASP A 263 -10.95 18.13 14.51
N VAL A 264 -9.75 17.92 15.03
CA VAL A 264 -9.33 16.65 15.62
C VAL A 264 -9.14 16.82 17.12
N ILE A 265 -9.82 15.99 17.86
CA ILE A 265 -9.74 15.87 19.31
C ILE A 265 -8.87 14.66 19.65
N CYS A 266 -7.92 14.83 20.56
CA CYS A 266 -7.07 13.78 21.10
C CYS A 266 -7.18 13.79 22.63
N ASP A 267 -7.65 12.70 23.22
CA ASP A 267 -7.81 12.55 24.67
C ASP A 267 -8.61 13.73 25.28
N ASP A 268 -9.78 14.01 24.69
CA ASP A 268 -10.71 15.08 25.05
C ASP A 268 -10.17 16.53 24.86
N GLU A 269 -8.97 16.71 24.28
CA GLU A 269 -8.38 18.02 24.02
C GLU A 269 -8.30 18.31 22.51
N TYR A 270 -8.57 19.57 22.11
CA TYR A 270 -8.35 20.03 20.74
C TYR A 270 -6.87 19.91 20.38
N TYR A 271 -6.59 19.21 19.26
CA TYR A 271 -5.22 18.99 18.81
C TYR A 271 -4.87 19.75 17.54
N CYS A 272 -5.71 19.67 16.48
CA CYS A 272 -5.46 20.36 15.23
C CYS A 272 -6.73 20.47 14.37
N HIS A 273 -6.67 21.33 13.34
CA HIS A 273 -7.69 21.41 12.28
C HIS A 273 -7.15 20.79 11.00
N LEU A 274 -7.96 20.03 10.27
CA LEU A 274 -7.59 19.43 9.01
C LEU A 274 -8.36 20.04 7.82
N ASP A 275 -7.60 20.37 6.79
CA ASP A 275 -8.05 20.79 5.46
C ASP A 275 -7.53 19.80 4.40
N LEU A 276 -8.24 18.71 4.17
CA LEU A 276 -7.81 17.66 3.26
C LEU A 276 -8.14 18.03 1.81
N LYS A 277 -7.20 17.78 0.89
CA LYS A 277 -7.46 17.85 -0.55
C LYS A 277 -8.17 16.60 -1.08
N VAL A 278 -7.94 15.46 -0.42
CA VAL A 278 -8.56 14.18 -0.75
C VAL A 278 -9.94 14.08 -0.11
N ILE A 279 -10.86 13.46 -0.81
CA ILE A 279 -12.27 13.36 -0.42
C ILE A 279 -12.62 11.98 0.15
N GLY A 280 -13.73 11.93 0.87
CA GLY A 280 -14.37 10.70 1.31
C GLY A 280 -14.01 10.27 2.74
N LYS A 281 -14.98 9.62 3.36
CA LYS A 281 -14.94 9.12 4.73
C LYS A 281 -13.71 8.27 5.02
N HIS A 282 -13.32 7.39 4.08
CA HIS A 282 -12.16 6.53 4.21
C HIS A 282 -10.84 7.32 4.29
N ASN A 283 -10.74 8.47 3.59
CA ASN A 283 -9.56 9.32 3.68
C ASN A 283 -9.51 10.11 4.99
N ALA A 284 -10.67 10.51 5.54
CA ALA A 284 -10.75 11.07 6.88
C ALA A 284 -10.28 10.05 7.94
N LEU A 285 -10.68 8.77 7.83
CA LEU A 285 -10.19 7.70 8.71
C LEU A 285 -8.68 7.47 8.58
N ASN A 286 -8.14 7.45 7.35
CA ASN A 286 -6.70 7.34 7.12
C ASN A 286 -5.93 8.54 7.72
N ALA A 287 -6.49 9.75 7.62
CA ALA A 287 -5.93 10.94 8.23
C ALA A 287 -5.94 10.85 9.77
N LEU A 288 -7.04 10.42 10.37
CA LEU A 288 -7.14 10.23 11.83
C LEU A 288 -6.12 9.20 12.33
N ALA A 289 -5.89 8.12 11.61
CA ALA A 289 -4.85 7.15 11.94
C ALA A 289 -3.44 7.77 11.93
N ALA A 290 -3.12 8.56 10.89
CA ALA A 290 -1.84 9.26 10.79
C ALA A 290 -1.70 10.33 11.89
N VAL A 291 -2.79 11.07 12.20
CA VAL A 291 -2.82 12.05 13.29
C VAL A 291 -2.61 11.37 14.64
N ALA A 292 -3.28 10.25 14.90
CA ALA A 292 -3.11 9.50 16.15
C ALA A 292 -1.65 9.03 16.33
N ALA A 293 -1.01 8.58 15.24
CA ALA A 293 0.41 8.22 15.28
C ALA A 293 1.30 9.45 15.52
N ALA A 294 1.05 10.56 14.85
CA ALA A 294 1.79 11.80 15.05
C ALA A 294 1.65 12.35 16.47
N TRP A 295 0.42 12.33 17.02
CA TRP A 295 0.15 12.71 18.40
C TRP A 295 0.93 11.87 19.42
N LYS A 296 0.95 10.53 19.23
CA LYS A 296 1.73 9.61 20.08
C LYS A 296 3.23 9.86 20.00
N LEU A 297 3.74 10.33 18.86
CA LEU A 297 5.14 10.72 18.67
C LEU A 297 5.44 12.15 19.20
N GLY A 298 4.45 12.88 19.70
CA GLY A 298 4.63 14.24 20.20
C GLY A 298 4.82 15.29 19.10
N VAL A 299 4.37 15.02 17.88
CA VAL A 299 4.42 15.99 16.77
C VAL A 299 3.45 17.14 17.08
N PRO A 300 3.84 18.42 16.89
CA PRO A 300 2.93 19.54 17.10
C PRO A 300 1.75 19.52 16.13
N GLY A 301 0.53 19.85 16.62
CA GLY A 301 -0.69 19.88 15.81
C GLY A 301 -0.61 20.81 14.60
N GLU A 302 0.14 21.92 14.68
CA GLU A 302 0.40 22.82 13.56
C GLU A 302 1.14 22.12 12.39
N ALA A 303 2.14 21.31 12.69
CA ALA A 303 2.85 20.53 11.66
C ALA A 303 1.93 19.45 11.04
N VAL A 304 0.99 18.90 11.82
CA VAL A 304 -0.02 17.97 11.31
C VAL A 304 -0.97 18.69 10.33
N THR A 305 -1.49 19.87 10.70
CA THR A 305 -2.35 20.69 9.84
C THR A 305 -1.66 21.02 8.51
N GLU A 306 -0.47 21.61 8.55
CA GLU A 306 0.23 22.04 7.33
C GLU A 306 0.70 20.84 6.50
N GLY A 307 1.16 19.75 7.13
CA GLY A 307 1.56 18.54 6.43
C GLY A 307 0.40 17.91 5.64
N LEU A 308 -0.76 17.74 6.27
CA LEU A 308 -1.93 17.13 5.61
C LEU A 308 -2.58 18.05 4.58
N LYS A 309 -2.53 19.36 4.75
CA LYS A 309 -2.97 20.35 3.77
C LYS A 309 -2.22 20.24 2.43
N THR A 310 -0.95 19.79 2.45
CA THR A 310 -0.17 19.57 1.24
C THR A 310 -0.45 18.23 0.56
N PHE A 311 -1.05 17.25 1.28
CA PHE A 311 -1.31 15.92 0.77
C PHE A 311 -2.38 15.93 -0.34
N GLY A 312 -1.96 15.71 -1.57
CA GLY A 312 -2.83 15.66 -2.75
C GLY A 312 -3.26 14.25 -3.19
N GLY A 313 -2.98 13.24 -2.36
CA GLY A 313 -3.18 11.82 -2.68
C GLY A 313 -1.89 11.08 -2.99
N ALA A 314 -1.92 9.77 -2.88
CA ALA A 314 -0.90 8.87 -3.41
C ALA A 314 -1.23 8.53 -4.88
N ASP A 315 -0.22 8.11 -5.63
CA ASP A 315 -0.43 7.70 -7.02
C ASP A 315 -1.47 6.59 -7.11
N ARG A 316 -2.35 6.70 -8.09
CA ARG A 316 -3.47 5.77 -8.30
C ARG A 316 -4.43 5.63 -7.09
N ARG A 317 -4.61 6.67 -6.27
CA ARG A 317 -5.61 6.73 -5.19
C ARG A 317 -6.50 7.95 -5.41
N MET A 318 -7.63 7.75 -6.13
CA MET A 318 -8.49 8.82 -6.63
C MET A 318 -7.68 9.94 -7.31
N GLN A 319 -6.68 9.54 -8.09
CA GLN A 319 -5.74 10.47 -8.74
C GLN A 319 -6.39 11.13 -9.93
N TYR A 320 -6.50 12.45 -9.90
CA TYR A 320 -6.92 13.23 -11.06
C TYR A 320 -5.86 13.15 -12.17
N LYS A 321 -6.27 12.75 -13.37
CA LYS A 321 -5.37 12.57 -14.52
C LYS A 321 -5.55 13.66 -15.58
N GLY A 322 -6.70 14.32 -15.64
CA GLY A 322 -7.02 15.35 -16.63
C GLY A 322 -8.48 15.36 -17.03
N ASN A 323 -8.79 16.10 -18.09
CA ASN A 323 -10.15 16.23 -18.63
C ASN A 323 -10.18 15.79 -20.10
N PHE A 324 -11.16 15.00 -20.45
CA PHE A 324 -11.43 14.57 -21.83
C PHE A 324 -12.87 14.92 -22.21
N ASN A 325 -13.03 15.76 -23.22
CA ASN A 325 -14.32 16.17 -23.77
C ASN A 325 -15.33 16.67 -22.70
N GLY A 326 -14.82 17.37 -21.66
CA GLY A 326 -15.62 17.87 -20.54
C GLY A 326 -15.87 16.86 -19.42
N ALA A 327 -15.41 15.61 -19.55
CA ALA A 327 -15.40 14.60 -18.49
C ALA A 327 -14.08 14.64 -17.73
N ASP A 328 -14.13 14.63 -16.41
CA ASP A 328 -12.94 14.50 -15.57
C ASP A 328 -12.51 13.04 -15.47
N VAL A 329 -11.20 12.79 -15.58
CA VAL A 329 -10.61 11.44 -15.57
C VAL A 329 -9.79 11.24 -14.31
N TYR A 330 -10.14 10.21 -13.56
CA TYR A 330 -9.41 9.76 -12.36
C TYR A 330 -8.92 8.33 -12.52
N ASP A 331 -7.84 7.99 -11.83
CA ASP A 331 -7.36 6.62 -11.67
C ASP A 331 -7.41 6.21 -10.20
N ASP A 332 -7.89 4.98 -9.95
CA ASP A 332 -7.95 4.40 -8.62
C ASP A 332 -7.44 2.95 -8.60
N TYR A 333 -6.65 2.63 -7.60
CA TYR A 333 -6.07 1.30 -7.43
C TYR A 333 -7.06 0.28 -6.83
N ALA A 334 -8.27 0.71 -6.48
CA ALA A 334 -9.30 -0.13 -5.86
C ALA A 334 -9.51 -1.44 -6.64
N HIS A 335 -9.43 -2.54 -5.94
CA HIS A 335 -9.51 -3.88 -6.51
C HIS A 335 -10.24 -4.89 -5.60
N HIS A 336 -10.72 -4.42 -4.45
CA HIS A 336 -11.63 -5.12 -3.53
C HIS A 336 -13.02 -4.47 -3.56
N PRO A 337 -14.13 -5.21 -3.37
CA PRO A 337 -15.48 -4.62 -3.35
C PRO A 337 -15.66 -3.47 -2.37
N ASP A 338 -15.09 -3.54 -1.17
CA ASP A 338 -15.18 -2.48 -0.17
C ASP A 338 -14.40 -1.21 -0.57
N GLU A 339 -13.24 -1.36 -1.24
CA GLU A 339 -12.54 -0.24 -1.86
C GLU A 339 -13.38 0.40 -2.98
N LEU A 340 -14.00 -0.42 -3.85
CA LEU A 340 -14.90 0.06 -4.91
C LEU A 340 -16.07 0.85 -4.32
N LYS A 341 -16.69 0.32 -3.25
CA LYS A 341 -17.76 0.99 -2.52
C LYS A 341 -17.29 2.37 -2.03
N ALA A 342 -16.15 2.43 -1.36
CA ALA A 342 -15.61 3.67 -0.83
C ALA A 342 -15.31 4.69 -1.94
N THR A 343 -14.73 4.25 -3.07
CA THR A 343 -14.44 5.07 -4.24
C THR A 343 -15.73 5.63 -4.86
N ILE A 344 -16.74 4.78 -5.09
CA ILE A 344 -18.03 5.20 -5.68
C ILE A 344 -18.77 6.19 -4.74
N GLU A 345 -18.82 5.91 -3.45
CA GLU A 345 -19.42 6.78 -2.46
C GLU A 345 -18.73 8.15 -2.43
N ALA A 346 -17.39 8.19 -2.44
CA ALA A 346 -16.63 9.43 -2.49
C ALA A 346 -16.94 10.24 -3.75
N VAL A 347 -16.94 9.61 -4.93
CA VAL A 347 -17.23 10.29 -6.20
C VAL A 347 -18.65 10.82 -6.27
N ARG A 348 -19.63 10.14 -5.68
CA ARG A 348 -21.01 10.63 -5.60
C ARG A 348 -21.14 11.95 -4.84
N THR A 349 -20.22 12.27 -3.92
CA THR A 349 -20.20 13.59 -3.24
C THR A 349 -19.69 14.72 -4.15
N MET A 350 -19.02 14.41 -5.26
CA MET A 350 -18.41 15.41 -6.16
C MET A 350 -19.38 16.06 -7.14
N LYS A 351 -20.66 15.65 -7.15
CA LYS A 351 -21.74 16.25 -7.97
C LYS A 351 -21.53 16.16 -9.49
N TYR A 352 -21.00 15.05 -9.99
CA TYR A 352 -21.00 14.73 -11.40
C TYR A 352 -22.38 14.22 -11.84
N ASP A 353 -22.72 14.43 -13.14
CA ASP A 353 -23.98 13.97 -13.71
C ASP A 353 -24.01 12.47 -13.90
N ARG A 354 -22.87 11.86 -14.33
CA ARG A 354 -22.72 10.41 -14.50
C ARG A 354 -21.36 9.93 -14.00
N ILE A 355 -21.37 8.76 -13.37
CA ILE A 355 -20.16 8.02 -12.97
C ILE A 355 -19.93 6.88 -13.97
N ILE A 356 -18.88 7.00 -14.78
CA ILE A 356 -18.44 5.99 -15.74
C ILE A 356 -17.25 5.25 -15.13
N ILE A 357 -17.38 3.95 -14.91
CA ILE A 357 -16.31 3.12 -14.34
C ILE A 357 -15.76 2.19 -15.42
N ALA A 358 -14.44 2.27 -15.68
CA ALA A 358 -13.69 1.27 -16.43
C ALA A 358 -12.95 0.39 -15.41
N PHE A 359 -13.47 -0.78 -15.14
CA PHE A 359 -12.95 -1.68 -14.10
C PHE A 359 -12.18 -2.85 -14.70
N GLN A 360 -11.01 -3.14 -14.12
CA GLN A 360 -10.21 -4.33 -14.41
C GLN A 360 -10.12 -5.20 -13.14
N PRO A 361 -10.82 -6.34 -13.07
CA PRO A 361 -10.65 -7.27 -11.96
C PRO A 361 -9.20 -7.72 -11.83
N HIS A 362 -8.71 -7.91 -10.60
CA HIS A 362 -7.35 -8.32 -10.32
C HIS A 362 -7.33 -9.70 -9.67
N THR A 363 -6.71 -10.65 -10.33
CA THR A 363 -6.60 -12.10 -10.07
C THR A 363 -7.91 -12.88 -10.26
N TYR A 364 -7.79 -14.11 -10.71
CA TYR A 364 -8.93 -15.01 -10.93
C TYR A 364 -9.53 -15.50 -9.63
N SER A 365 -8.67 -15.82 -8.65
CA SER A 365 -9.10 -16.32 -7.33
C SER A 365 -9.96 -15.30 -6.58
N ARG A 366 -9.51 -14.05 -6.48
CA ARG A 366 -10.26 -12.97 -5.84
C ARG A 366 -11.57 -12.68 -6.57
N THR A 367 -11.53 -12.58 -7.90
CA THR A 367 -12.74 -12.32 -8.69
C THR A 367 -13.79 -13.40 -8.48
N LYS A 368 -13.36 -14.67 -8.34
CA LYS A 368 -14.28 -15.78 -8.05
C LYS A 368 -14.81 -15.76 -6.62
N ALA A 369 -13.92 -15.53 -5.65
CA ALA A 369 -14.30 -15.56 -4.23
C ALA A 369 -15.27 -14.43 -3.85
N LEU A 370 -15.12 -13.24 -4.45
CA LEU A 370 -15.92 -12.04 -4.16
C LEU A 370 -16.89 -11.68 -5.29
N PHE A 371 -17.30 -12.66 -6.09
CA PHE A 371 -18.06 -12.45 -7.32
C PHE A 371 -19.36 -11.66 -7.10
N ASP A 372 -20.17 -12.06 -6.12
CA ASP A 372 -21.45 -11.43 -5.82
C ASP A 372 -21.28 -10.01 -5.24
N ASP A 373 -20.22 -9.81 -4.46
CA ASP A 373 -19.86 -8.51 -3.91
C ASP A 373 -19.43 -7.54 -5.03
N PHE A 374 -18.63 -7.99 -6.00
CA PHE A 374 -18.30 -7.20 -7.19
C PHE A 374 -19.54 -6.80 -7.99
N ILE A 375 -20.48 -7.72 -8.21
CA ILE A 375 -21.76 -7.43 -8.89
C ILE A 375 -22.50 -6.33 -8.15
N ARG A 376 -22.64 -6.46 -6.83
CA ARG A 376 -23.35 -5.49 -5.99
C ARG A 376 -22.74 -4.09 -6.07
N GLU A 377 -21.43 -3.98 -5.95
CA GLU A 377 -20.76 -2.67 -5.92
C GLU A 377 -20.65 -2.04 -7.31
N LEU A 378 -20.26 -2.81 -8.33
CA LEU A 378 -20.13 -2.32 -9.70
C LEU A 378 -21.47 -1.91 -10.33
N SER A 379 -22.59 -2.52 -9.91
CA SER A 379 -23.93 -2.14 -10.36
C SER A 379 -24.36 -0.72 -9.91
N LYS A 380 -23.61 -0.09 -9.00
CA LYS A 380 -23.84 1.29 -8.57
C LYS A 380 -23.31 2.32 -9.55
N ALA A 381 -22.47 1.95 -10.53
CA ALA A 381 -22.01 2.85 -11.58
C ALA A 381 -23.16 3.20 -12.54
N ASP A 382 -23.18 4.44 -13.03
CA ASP A 382 -24.17 4.83 -14.04
C ASP A 382 -23.83 4.21 -15.39
N HIS A 383 -22.54 3.96 -15.65
CA HIS A 383 -22.06 3.21 -16.80
C HIS A 383 -20.83 2.40 -16.45
N LEU A 384 -20.83 1.11 -16.77
CA LEU A 384 -19.74 0.17 -16.44
C LEU A 384 -19.10 -0.41 -17.69
N VAL A 385 -17.77 -0.28 -17.78
CA VAL A 385 -16.91 -0.92 -18.78
C VAL A 385 -16.00 -1.92 -18.07
N LEU A 386 -16.06 -3.18 -18.44
CA LEU A 386 -15.27 -4.26 -17.86
C LEU A 386 -14.11 -4.62 -18.80
N ALA A 387 -12.88 -4.46 -18.33
CA ALA A 387 -11.70 -5.03 -18.98
C ALA A 387 -11.52 -6.49 -18.60
N GLU A 388 -10.70 -7.25 -19.34
CA GLU A 388 -10.38 -8.64 -18.97
C GLU A 388 -9.58 -8.69 -17.66
N ILE A 389 -9.75 -9.77 -16.89
CA ILE A 389 -9.09 -9.97 -15.60
C ILE A 389 -7.57 -9.86 -15.76
N TYR A 390 -6.95 -9.04 -14.93
CA TYR A 390 -5.50 -8.98 -14.80
C TYR A 390 -5.00 -10.15 -13.98
N ALA A 391 -4.37 -11.11 -14.63
CA ALA A 391 -3.99 -12.38 -14.02
C ALA A 391 -2.90 -12.26 -12.93
N ALA A 392 -2.08 -11.20 -12.96
CA ALA A 392 -0.89 -11.05 -12.13
C ALA A 392 0.01 -12.32 -12.22
N ARG A 393 0.06 -13.10 -11.14
CA ARG A 393 0.85 -14.35 -11.05
C ARG A 393 0.03 -15.62 -11.25
N GLU A 394 -1.29 -15.49 -11.39
CA GLU A 394 -2.18 -16.63 -11.44
C GLU A 394 -2.34 -17.19 -12.86
N ARG A 395 -2.67 -18.49 -12.91
CA ARG A 395 -3.28 -19.12 -14.06
C ARG A 395 -4.76 -19.30 -13.78
N ASN A 396 -5.60 -19.17 -14.80
CA ASN A 396 -7.05 -19.36 -14.64
C ASN A 396 -7.39 -20.85 -14.42
N THR A 397 -7.34 -21.28 -13.16
CA THR A 397 -7.72 -22.61 -12.73
C THR A 397 -9.18 -22.68 -12.24
N VAL A 398 -9.80 -21.54 -12.00
CA VAL A 398 -11.17 -21.44 -11.44
C VAL A 398 -12.22 -21.18 -12.52
N GLY A 399 -11.82 -21.02 -13.78
CA GLY A 399 -12.69 -20.92 -14.95
C GLY A 399 -13.57 -19.66 -14.95
N ILE A 400 -13.05 -18.49 -14.53
CA ILE A 400 -13.77 -17.22 -14.49
C ILE A 400 -13.16 -16.21 -15.47
N SER A 401 -13.99 -15.33 -15.99
CA SER A 401 -13.61 -14.20 -16.85
C SER A 401 -14.47 -12.97 -16.52
N SER A 402 -14.10 -11.81 -17.05
CA SER A 402 -14.93 -10.60 -16.90
C SER A 402 -16.27 -10.68 -17.65
N LEU A 403 -16.43 -11.63 -18.59
CA LEU A 403 -17.71 -11.91 -19.23
C LEU A 403 -18.75 -12.48 -18.24
N ASP A 404 -18.29 -13.20 -17.22
CA ASP A 404 -19.18 -13.73 -16.18
C ASP A 404 -19.78 -12.59 -15.34
N LEU A 405 -18.98 -11.56 -15.02
CA LEU A 405 -19.47 -10.33 -14.38
C LEU A 405 -20.42 -9.56 -15.30
N GLN A 406 -20.07 -9.40 -16.58
CA GLN A 406 -20.92 -8.73 -17.56
C GLN A 406 -22.29 -9.38 -17.66
N ALA A 407 -22.35 -10.70 -17.65
CA ALA A 407 -23.61 -11.45 -17.76
C ALA A 407 -24.57 -11.18 -16.58
N GLN A 408 -24.03 -10.75 -15.41
CA GLN A 408 -24.81 -10.47 -14.21
C GLN A 408 -25.10 -8.97 -14.00
N ILE A 409 -24.43 -8.07 -14.74
CA ILE A 409 -24.62 -6.63 -14.59
C ILE A 409 -25.23 -6.06 -15.88
N PRO A 410 -26.56 -5.89 -15.96
CA PRO A 410 -27.24 -5.39 -17.15
C PRO A 410 -26.71 -3.99 -17.55
N GLY A 411 -26.49 -3.79 -18.86
CA GLY A 411 -26.01 -2.53 -19.39
C GLY A 411 -24.49 -2.34 -19.31
N SER A 412 -23.76 -3.24 -18.66
CA SER A 412 -22.29 -3.21 -18.69
C SER A 412 -21.73 -3.65 -20.04
N VAL A 413 -20.55 -3.12 -20.39
CA VAL A 413 -19.86 -3.39 -21.66
C VAL A 413 -18.53 -4.08 -21.39
N TYR A 414 -18.29 -5.22 -22.02
CA TYR A 414 -17.00 -5.90 -21.94
C TYR A 414 -16.07 -5.47 -23.08
N CYS A 415 -14.84 -5.12 -22.74
CA CYS A 415 -13.76 -4.79 -23.64
C CYS A 415 -12.55 -5.68 -23.34
N ARG A 416 -12.19 -6.56 -24.26
CA ARG A 416 -11.11 -7.54 -24.05
C ARG A 416 -9.74 -6.91 -23.85
N THR A 417 -9.48 -5.76 -24.46
CA THR A 417 -8.17 -5.09 -24.47
C THR A 417 -8.28 -3.63 -24.03
N LEU A 418 -7.23 -3.08 -23.44
CA LEU A 418 -7.21 -1.68 -23.03
C LEU A 418 -7.44 -0.68 -24.17
N PRO A 419 -6.90 -0.90 -25.40
CA PRO A 419 -7.27 -0.04 -26.54
C PRO A 419 -8.78 -0.05 -26.85
N GLN A 420 -9.48 -1.19 -26.67
CA GLN A 420 -10.94 -1.24 -26.84
C GLN A 420 -11.64 -0.46 -25.73
N VAL A 421 -11.17 -0.53 -24.47
CA VAL A 421 -11.66 0.29 -23.35
C VAL A 421 -11.54 1.77 -23.69
N THR A 422 -10.34 2.24 -24.09
CA THR A 422 -10.11 3.63 -24.48
C THR A 422 -11.00 4.07 -25.63
N ALA A 423 -11.10 3.25 -26.69
CA ALA A 423 -11.93 3.56 -27.85
C ALA A 423 -13.42 3.70 -27.47
N TYR A 424 -13.91 2.81 -26.60
CA TYR A 424 -15.28 2.85 -26.13
C TYR A 424 -15.55 4.09 -25.25
N LEU A 425 -14.67 4.39 -24.28
CA LEU A 425 -14.78 5.58 -23.42
C LEU A 425 -14.84 6.87 -24.27
N ARG A 426 -14.07 6.96 -25.36
CA ARG A 426 -14.12 8.10 -26.30
C ARG A 426 -15.48 8.33 -26.93
N THR A 427 -16.29 7.28 -27.07
CA THR A 427 -17.63 7.37 -27.71
C THR A 427 -18.71 7.82 -26.75
N ILE A 428 -18.53 7.64 -25.44
CA ILE A 428 -19.58 7.86 -24.43
C ILE A 428 -19.32 9.05 -23.52
N ALA A 429 -18.04 9.47 -23.38
CA ALA A 429 -17.64 10.55 -22.48
C ALA A 429 -18.14 11.92 -22.95
N GLY A 430 -18.68 12.70 -22.03
CA GLY A 430 -19.19 14.05 -22.29
C GLY A 430 -19.09 14.97 -21.08
N PRO A 431 -19.47 16.25 -21.27
CA PRO A 431 -19.46 17.23 -20.19
C PRO A 431 -20.32 16.78 -18.99
N GLY A 432 -19.83 17.02 -17.78
CA GLY A 432 -20.50 16.63 -16.54
C GLY A 432 -20.23 15.19 -16.08
N ASP A 433 -19.57 14.38 -16.91
CA ASP A 433 -19.19 13.02 -16.53
C ASP A 433 -17.93 12.99 -15.68
N VAL A 434 -17.80 11.94 -14.88
CA VAL A 434 -16.53 11.49 -14.31
C VAL A 434 -16.21 10.09 -14.83
N ILE A 435 -14.97 9.91 -15.30
CA ILE A 435 -14.44 8.62 -15.74
C ILE A 435 -13.45 8.13 -14.71
N LEU A 436 -13.68 6.94 -14.18
CA LEU A 436 -12.79 6.26 -13.26
C LEU A 436 -12.16 5.06 -13.95
N THR A 437 -10.82 5.02 -14.07
CA THR A 437 -10.09 3.78 -14.36
C THR A 437 -9.76 3.11 -13.04
N VAL A 438 -10.32 1.92 -12.80
CA VAL A 438 -10.28 1.28 -11.47
C VAL A 438 -9.71 -0.13 -11.56
N GLY A 439 -8.69 -0.42 -10.73
CA GLY A 439 -8.09 -1.75 -10.62
C GLY A 439 -6.59 -1.73 -10.32
N ALA A 440 -6.08 -2.78 -9.70
CA ALA A 440 -4.67 -2.93 -9.35
C ALA A 440 -3.77 -3.34 -10.55
N GLY A 441 -4.36 -3.67 -11.70
CA GLY A 441 -3.65 -4.00 -12.93
C GLY A 441 -3.19 -2.78 -13.73
N ASP A 442 -3.26 -2.88 -15.04
CA ASP A 442 -2.78 -1.85 -15.98
C ASP A 442 -3.88 -1.00 -16.60
N ILE A 443 -5.10 -1.03 -16.07
CA ILE A 443 -6.28 -0.28 -16.57
C ILE A 443 -6.02 1.24 -16.62
N PHE A 444 -5.18 1.80 -15.74
CA PHE A 444 -4.81 3.22 -15.73
C PHE A 444 -4.29 3.70 -17.10
N ARG A 445 -3.66 2.80 -17.88
CA ARG A 445 -3.17 3.10 -19.23
C ARG A 445 -4.30 3.45 -20.19
N ALA A 446 -5.50 2.91 -19.97
CA ALA A 446 -6.67 3.27 -20.80
C ALA A 446 -7.09 4.72 -20.54
N GLY A 447 -7.06 5.18 -19.27
CA GLY A 447 -7.29 6.59 -18.92
C GLY A 447 -6.21 7.53 -19.47
N GLU A 448 -4.94 7.14 -19.35
CA GLU A 448 -3.82 7.92 -19.91
C GLU A 448 -3.87 8.00 -21.44
N ALA A 449 -4.29 6.93 -22.11
CA ALA A 449 -4.48 6.92 -23.56
C ALA A 449 -5.70 7.72 -24.01
N LEU A 450 -6.71 7.88 -23.12
CA LEU A 450 -7.87 8.72 -23.38
C LEU A 450 -7.49 10.21 -23.45
N LEU A 451 -6.52 10.63 -22.65
CA LEU A 451 -6.06 12.02 -22.54
C LEU A 451 -5.02 12.44 -23.60
N LYS A 452 -4.52 11.49 -24.39
CA LYS A 452 -3.62 11.70 -25.53
C LYS A 452 -4.42 11.86 -26.83
#